data_8cc6925ddbe68d34b4aba92367733453
#
_entry.id   8cc6925ddbe68d34b4aba92367733453
#
_cell.length_a   1.000
_cell.length_b   1.000
_cell.length_c   1.000
_cell.angle_alpha   90.00
_cell.angle_beta   90.00
_cell.angle_gamma   90.00
#
_symmetry.space_group_name_H-M   'P 1'
#
loop_
_entity.id
_entity.type
_entity.pdbx_description
1 polymer ?
#
loop_
_entity_poly.entity_id
_entity_poly.type
_entity_poly.pdbx_seq_one_letter_code
_entity_poly.pdbx_strand_id
1 'polypeptide(L)'
;MAQAQEVDPGTLYIQGEGTLTVSYDRIKLQVQINCKSEGINTASLAQNQNHETTNAFMVALEDELGITKDKNLKMDNLRLHPIREYNNEKKKSLVTGYSATVSLNIDVSTEDKKLVSQIYALASRFEAESTEVNVHGANPYVSDKKKKENFVKLFENTMEDAYFKAELYAKGCKRTLGPVMVMSDNPISVQNINPQPRGGAQPRMMMAKSRGGAEAYAADAVEMEMPLGEGQKLTKRVHLQFQLL
;
A
#
# COMPACT_ATOMS: atom_id res chain seq x y z
N MET A 1 24.02 -8.20 -64.30
CA MET A 1 23.10 -7.51 -63.34
C MET A 1 23.14 -8.31 -62.06
N ALA A 2 23.77 -7.77 -61.00
CA ALA A 2 23.77 -8.43 -59.71
C ALA A 2 22.38 -8.17 -59.07
N GLN A 3 21.65 -9.22 -58.78
CA GLN A 3 20.43 -9.16 -57.96
C GLN A 3 20.86 -8.72 -56.58
N ALA A 4 20.40 -7.53 -56.13
CA ALA A 4 20.50 -7.10 -54.76
C ALA A 4 19.75 -8.14 -53.92
N GLN A 5 20.46 -8.91 -53.08
CA GLN A 5 19.84 -9.75 -52.06
C GLN A 5 19.04 -8.83 -51.13
N GLU A 6 17.73 -8.94 -51.17
CA GLU A 6 16.86 -8.36 -50.15
C GLU A 6 17.28 -8.91 -48.79
N VAL A 7 17.96 -8.11 -48.01
CA VAL A 7 18.30 -8.47 -46.62
C VAL A 7 17.00 -8.45 -45.84
N ASP A 8 16.57 -9.63 -45.37
CA ASP A 8 15.38 -9.77 -44.51
C ASP A 8 15.52 -8.79 -43.33
N PRO A 9 14.58 -7.87 -43.15
CA PRO A 9 14.66 -6.91 -42.07
C PRO A 9 14.60 -7.64 -40.73
N GLY A 10 15.69 -7.58 -39.96
CA GLY A 10 15.76 -8.19 -38.63
C GLY A 10 14.79 -7.52 -37.66
N THR A 11 14.48 -8.21 -36.59
CA THR A 11 13.61 -7.68 -35.51
C THR A 11 14.38 -7.62 -34.19
N LEU A 12 14.28 -6.49 -33.49
CA LEU A 12 14.90 -6.27 -32.20
C LEU A 12 13.83 -6.10 -31.12
N TYR A 13 13.91 -6.91 -30.06
CA TYR A 13 13.02 -6.83 -28.91
C TYR A 13 13.75 -6.17 -27.73
N ILE A 14 13.22 -5.09 -27.20
CA ILE A 14 13.81 -4.31 -26.11
C ILE A 14 12.81 -4.13 -24.98
N GLN A 15 13.29 -4.24 -23.75
CA GLN A 15 12.58 -3.82 -22.56
C GLN A 15 13.21 -2.51 -22.04
N GLY A 16 12.44 -1.43 -22.06
CA GLY A 16 12.76 -0.19 -21.37
C GLY A 16 12.28 -0.23 -19.93
N GLU A 17 13.06 0.36 -19.03
CA GLU A 17 12.70 0.51 -17.62
C GLU A 17 12.99 1.95 -17.16
N GLY A 18 11.94 2.68 -16.82
CA GLY A 18 12.04 4.00 -16.22
C GLY A 18 11.76 3.97 -14.73
N THR A 19 12.45 4.83 -14.00
CA THR A 19 12.23 5.02 -12.56
C THR A 19 12.11 6.50 -12.24
N LEU A 20 11.25 6.82 -11.26
CA LEU A 20 11.08 8.18 -10.78
C LEU A 20 10.79 8.13 -9.27
N THR A 21 11.54 8.87 -8.47
CA THR A 21 11.24 9.05 -7.04
C THR A 21 10.27 10.21 -6.89
N VAL A 22 9.13 9.94 -6.26
CA VAL A 22 8.07 10.92 -6.03
C VAL A 22 7.87 11.09 -4.52
N SER A 23 7.94 12.32 -4.02
CA SER A 23 7.73 12.61 -2.60
C SER A 23 6.32 12.24 -2.16
N TYR A 24 6.17 11.75 -0.94
CA TYR A 24 4.88 11.44 -0.34
C TYR A 24 4.02 12.71 -0.22
N ASP A 25 2.72 12.58 -0.47
CA ASP A 25 1.74 13.65 -0.34
C ASP A 25 0.58 13.31 0.61
N ARG A 26 0.48 12.05 1.02
CA ARG A 26 -0.58 11.57 1.91
C ARG A 26 -0.03 10.66 2.98
N ILE A 27 -0.73 10.60 4.12
CA ILE A 27 -0.45 9.69 5.24
C ILE A 27 -1.73 8.95 5.58
N LYS A 28 -1.64 7.62 5.66
CA LYS A 28 -2.71 6.76 6.18
C LYS A 28 -2.46 6.42 7.64
N LEU A 29 -3.49 6.62 8.45
CA LEU A 29 -3.57 6.20 9.85
C LEU A 29 -4.73 5.24 10.00
N GLN A 30 -4.61 4.27 10.90
CA GLN A 30 -5.70 3.43 11.32
C GLN A 30 -5.94 3.61 12.82
N VAL A 31 -7.13 4.05 13.19
CA VAL A 31 -7.56 4.13 14.58
C VAL A 31 -8.48 2.94 14.86
N GLN A 32 -8.11 2.13 15.84
CA GLN A 32 -8.88 0.99 16.26
C GLN A 32 -9.55 1.29 17.62
N ILE A 33 -10.86 1.25 17.65
CA ILE A 33 -11.66 1.44 18.87
C ILE A 33 -12.18 0.06 19.30
N ASN A 34 -11.79 -0.36 20.49
CA ASN A 34 -12.11 -1.65 21.05
C ASN A 34 -12.80 -1.47 22.39
N CYS A 35 -14.09 -1.84 22.49
CA CYS A 35 -14.84 -1.82 23.73
C CYS A 35 -15.09 -3.22 24.24
N LYS A 36 -14.82 -3.46 25.52
CA LYS A 36 -14.97 -4.75 26.19
C LYS A 36 -16.11 -4.66 27.19
N SER A 37 -16.85 -5.74 27.31
CA SER A 37 -17.84 -5.91 28.37
C SER A 37 -17.72 -7.29 29.00
N GLU A 38 -17.79 -7.34 30.32
CA GLU A 38 -17.75 -8.60 31.09
C GLU A 38 -19.13 -9.22 31.20
N GLY A 39 -19.20 -10.55 31.19
CA GLY A 39 -20.42 -11.32 31.34
C GLY A 39 -20.90 -12.05 30.09
N ILE A 40 -21.68 -13.12 30.28
CA ILE A 40 -22.04 -14.03 29.18
C ILE A 40 -23.07 -13.43 28.22
N ASN A 41 -23.88 -12.46 28.66
CA ASN A 41 -24.98 -11.87 27.89
C ASN A 41 -24.75 -10.40 27.54
N THR A 42 -23.49 -9.96 27.45
CA THR A 42 -23.11 -8.53 27.30
C THR A 42 -22.68 -8.16 25.89
N ALA A 43 -22.92 -9.01 24.89
CA ALA A 43 -22.54 -8.74 23.50
C ALA A 43 -23.13 -7.43 22.97
N SER A 44 -24.41 -7.16 23.22
CA SER A 44 -25.08 -5.92 22.84
C SER A 44 -24.56 -4.70 23.59
N LEU A 45 -24.14 -4.86 24.85
CA LEU A 45 -23.54 -3.78 25.62
C LEU A 45 -22.18 -3.34 25.02
N ALA A 46 -21.29 -4.30 24.75
CA ALA A 46 -20.02 -4.02 24.09
C ALA A 46 -20.22 -3.32 22.74
N GLN A 47 -21.24 -3.78 21.96
CA GLN A 47 -21.55 -3.21 20.66
C GLN A 47 -22.08 -1.77 20.77
N ASN A 48 -23.01 -1.51 21.67
CA ASN A 48 -23.57 -0.17 21.89
C ASN A 48 -22.51 0.81 22.38
N GLN A 49 -21.70 0.41 23.36
CA GLN A 49 -20.60 1.21 23.87
C GLN A 49 -19.57 1.55 22.76
N ASN A 50 -19.23 0.56 21.93
CA ASN A 50 -18.33 0.81 20.79
C ASN A 50 -18.94 1.80 19.79
N HIS A 51 -20.25 1.66 19.50
CA HIS A 51 -20.95 2.56 18.60
C HIS A 51 -20.98 4.00 19.13
N GLU A 52 -21.31 4.18 20.41
CA GLU A 52 -21.32 5.49 21.07
C GLU A 52 -19.92 6.14 21.07
N THR A 53 -18.90 5.38 21.48
CA THR A 53 -17.51 5.87 21.48
C THR A 53 -17.04 6.22 20.08
N THR A 54 -17.32 5.36 19.10
CA THR A 54 -16.92 5.61 17.69
C THR A 54 -17.59 6.87 17.15
N ASN A 55 -18.88 7.07 17.40
CA ASN A 55 -19.59 8.27 16.96
C ASN A 55 -19.04 9.53 17.65
N ALA A 56 -18.83 9.50 18.96
CA ALA A 56 -18.25 10.62 19.69
C ALA A 56 -16.82 10.97 19.19
N PHE A 57 -16.03 9.94 18.92
CA PHE A 57 -14.68 10.13 18.33
C PHE A 57 -14.73 10.72 16.92
N MET A 58 -15.65 10.27 16.07
CA MET A 58 -15.82 10.84 14.72
C MET A 58 -16.29 12.30 14.76
N VAL A 59 -17.20 12.66 15.67
CA VAL A 59 -17.63 14.05 15.88
C VAL A 59 -16.45 14.91 16.33
N ALA A 60 -15.64 14.43 17.27
CA ALA A 60 -14.45 15.15 17.72
C ALA A 60 -13.40 15.31 16.61
N LEU A 61 -13.22 14.31 15.73
CA LEU A 61 -12.36 14.42 14.54
C LEU A 61 -12.84 15.50 13.56
N GLU A 62 -14.16 15.62 13.39
CA GLU A 62 -14.75 16.64 12.51
C GLU A 62 -14.67 18.03 13.11
N ASP A 63 -15.11 18.19 14.36
CA ASP A 63 -15.20 19.50 15.03
C ASP A 63 -13.82 20.11 15.33
N GLU A 64 -12.87 19.29 15.80
CA GLU A 64 -11.57 19.79 16.26
C GLU A 64 -10.51 19.76 15.15
N LEU A 65 -10.57 18.78 14.25
CA LEU A 65 -9.52 18.53 13.25
C LEU A 65 -9.99 18.68 11.79
N GLY A 66 -11.28 18.91 11.56
CA GLY A 66 -11.85 19.06 10.21
C GLY A 66 -11.78 17.78 9.37
N ILE A 67 -11.65 16.60 10.01
CA ILE A 67 -11.58 15.30 9.34
C ILE A 67 -12.99 14.76 9.16
N THR A 68 -13.49 14.78 7.92
CA THR A 68 -14.87 14.41 7.62
C THR A 68 -14.98 13.02 7.00
N LYS A 69 -16.11 12.36 7.25
CA LYS A 69 -16.45 11.01 6.75
C LYS A 69 -16.42 10.92 5.22
N ASP A 70 -16.77 12.00 4.53
CA ASP A 70 -16.90 12.00 3.07
C ASP A 70 -15.56 12.16 2.33
N LYS A 71 -14.54 12.69 2.99
CA LYS A 71 -13.25 13.03 2.36
C LYS A 71 -12.09 12.19 2.88
N ASN A 72 -11.91 12.19 4.20
CA ASN A 72 -10.65 11.76 4.82
C ASN A 72 -10.82 10.59 5.78
N LEU A 73 -12.04 10.17 6.06
CA LEU A 73 -12.37 9.14 7.05
C LEU A 73 -13.20 8.03 6.41
N LYS A 74 -12.76 6.79 6.61
CA LYS A 74 -13.52 5.58 6.25
C LYS A 74 -13.61 4.67 7.46
N MET A 75 -14.80 4.17 7.73
CA MET A 75 -15.06 3.23 8.82
C MET A 75 -15.22 1.82 8.25
N ASP A 76 -14.54 0.86 8.86
CA ASP A 76 -14.72 -0.56 8.58
C ASP A 76 -15.93 -1.12 9.38
N ASN A 77 -16.34 -2.35 9.02
CA ASN A 77 -17.42 -3.02 9.72
C ASN A 77 -17.06 -3.31 11.18
N LEU A 78 -18.07 -3.21 12.06
CA LEU A 78 -17.96 -3.65 13.43
C LEU A 78 -17.70 -5.16 13.49
N ARG A 79 -16.72 -5.55 14.30
CA ARG A 79 -16.41 -6.94 14.60
C ARG A 79 -16.70 -7.22 16.07
N LEU A 80 -17.46 -8.28 16.34
CA LEU A 80 -17.80 -8.71 17.69
C LEU A 80 -17.14 -10.07 17.96
N HIS A 81 -16.38 -10.17 19.04
CA HIS A 81 -15.67 -11.38 19.44
C HIS A 81 -15.97 -11.76 20.89
N PRO A 82 -16.23 -13.03 21.18
CA PRO A 82 -16.33 -13.48 22.56
C PRO A 82 -14.94 -13.53 23.22
N ILE A 83 -14.84 -12.97 24.42
CA ILE A 83 -13.67 -13.11 25.29
C ILE A 83 -13.78 -14.47 25.98
N ARG A 84 -12.73 -15.27 25.92
CA ARG A 84 -12.71 -16.61 26.46
C ARG A 84 -11.55 -16.79 27.42
N GLU A 85 -11.84 -17.34 28.60
CA GLU A 85 -10.85 -17.73 29.59
C GLU A 85 -10.89 -19.22 29.85
N TYR A 86 -9.71 -19.81 30.06
CA TYR A 86 -9.61 -21.21 30.35
C TYR A 86 -9.88 -21.44 31.85
N ASN A 87 -10.95 -22.18 32.15
CA ASN A 87 -11.28 -22.59 33.53
C ASN A 87 -10.58 -23.91 33.84
N ASN A 88 -9.63 -23.89 34.78
CA ASN A 88 -8.83 -25.05 35.19
C ASN A 88 -9.66 -26.14 35.88
N GLU A 89 -10.69 -25.76 36.62
CA GLU A 89 -11.56 -26.72 37.33
C GLU A 89 -12.43 -27.49 36.34
N LYS A 90 -13.02 -26.79 35.37
CA LYS A 90 -13.90 -27.38 34.35
C LYS A 90 -13.14 -27.92 33.15
N LYS A 91 -11.81 -27.73 33.09
CA LYS A 91 -10.91 -28.10 31.96
C LYS A 91 -11.46 -27.69 30.59
N LYS A 92 -12.09 -26.50 30.51
CA LYS A 92 -12.67 -25.96 29.27
C LYS A 92 -12.59 -24.44 29.22
N SER A 93 -12.59 -23.90 27.99
CA SER A 93 -12.66 -22.47 27.74
C SER A 93 -14.11 -21.99 27.90
N LEU A 94 -14.31 -20.98 28.75
CA LEU A 94 -15.62 -20.36 29.02
C LEU A 94 -15.63 -18.95 28.45
N VAL A 95 -16.78 -18.49 27.95
CA VAL A 95 -16.98 -17.10 27.57
C VAL A 95 -17.12 -16.26 28.81
N THR A 96 -16.25 -15.29 29.02
CA THR A 96 -16.25 -14.35 30.17
C THR A 96 -16.75 -12.97 29.79
N GLY A 97 -16.81 -12.65 28.50
CA GLY A 97 -17.28 -11.37 28.03
C GLY A 97 -17.27 -11.27 26.49
N TYR A 98 -17.45 -10.07 26.01
CA TYR A 98 -17.41 -9.75 24.58
C TYR A 98 -16.56 -8.51 24.30
N SER A 99 -15.91 -8.49 23.15
CA SER A 99 -15.15 -7.36 22.63
C SER A 99 -15.73 -6.92 21.30
N ALA A 100 -16.08 -5.65 21.19
CA ALA A 100 -16.54 -5.02 19.95
C ALA A 100 -15.46 -4.10 19.42
N THR A 101 -15.05 -4.29 18.17
CA THR A 101 -13.94 -3.56 17.56
C THR A 101 -14.37 -2.92 16.24
N VAL A 102 -14.06 -1.64 16.06
CA VAL A 102 -14.20 -0.88 14.81
C VAL A 102 -12.85 -0.31 14.44
N SER A 103 -12.54 -0.29 13.16
CA SER A 103 -11.36 0.39 12.61
C SER A 103 -11.78 1.60 11.76
N LEU A 104 -11.15 2.73 12.04
CA LEU A 104 -11.30 3.97 11.28
C LEU A 104 -10.01 4.18 10.48
N ASN A 105 -10.13 4.30 9.16
CA ASN A 105 -9.01 4.63 8.28
C ASN A 105 -9.04 6.12 7.99
N ILE A 106 -8.02 6.83 8.45
CA ILE A 106 -7.88 8.29 8.29
C ILE A 106 -6.81 8.55 7.25
N ASP A 107 -7.09 9.47 6.32
CA ASP A 107 -6.20 9.86 5.23
C ASP A 107 -5.97 11.36 5.23
N VAL A 108 -4.76 11.79 5.61
CA VAL A 108 -4.39 13.20 5.77
C VAL A 108 -3.28 13.61 4.82
N SER A 109 -3.14 14.93 4.55
CA SER A 109 -2.04 15.47 3.78
C SER A 109 -0.73 15.41 4.55
N THR A 110 0.41 15.17 3.86
CA THR A 110 1.74 15.30 4.46
C THR A 110 2.11 16.75 4.82
N GLU A 111 1.38 17.73 4.29
CA GLU A 111 1.56 19.14 4.62
C GLU A 111 1.05 19.43 6.04
N ASP A 112 0.06 18.68 6.50
CA ASP A 112 -0.59 18.83 7.80
C ASP A 112 0.02 17.89 8.86
N LYS A 113 1.35 17.91 9.02
CA LYS A 113 2.07 17.04 9.98
C LYS A 113 1.53 17.10 11.40
N LYS A 114 1.05 18.27 11.81
CA LYS A 114 0.46 18.49 13.15
C LYS A 114 -0.83 17.69 13.37
N LEU A 115 -1.60 17.41 12.30
CA LEU A 115 -2.83 16.62 12.39
C LEU A 115 -2.56 15.20 12.91
N VAL A 116 -1.43 14.62 12.55
CA VAL A 116 -1.08 13.27 13.01
C VAL A 116 -0.92 13.24 14.53
N SER A 117 -0.14 14.16 15.11
CA SER A 117 0.03 14.24 16.57
C SER A 117 -1.27 14.61 17.28
N GLN A 118 -2.11 15.46 16.67
CA GLN A 118 -3.43 15.81 17.22
C GLN A 118 -4.38 14.60 17.21
N ILE A 119 -4.34 13.73 16.19
CA ILE A 119 -5.13 12.49 16.18
C ILE A 119 -4.69 11.54 17.31
N TYR A 120 -3.38 11.40 17.58
CA TYR A 120 -2.89 10.63 18.73
C TYR A 120 -3.37 11.22 20.06
N ALA A 121 -3.25 12.53 20.24
CA ALA A 121 -3.72 13.23 21.44
C ALA A 121 -5.24 13.11 21.61
N LEU A 122 -6.00 13.18 20.52
CA LEU A 122 -7.44 12.98 20.56
C LEU A 122 -7.79 11.54 20.96
N ALA A 123 -7.12 10.53 20.37
CA ALA A 123 -7.35 9.12 20.64
C ALA A 123 -7.18 8.80 22.14
N SER A 124 -6.12 9.34 22.78
CA SER A 124 -5.87 9.11 24.20
C SER A 124 -6.95 9.68 25.14
N ARG A 125 -7.73 10.67 24.69
CA ARG A 125 -8.85 11.22 25.48
C ARG A 125 -10.08 10.30 25.54
N PHE A 126 -10.16 9.34 24.62
CA PHE A 126 -11.26 8.35 24.55
C PHE A 126 -10.91 7.01 25.21
N GLU A 127 -9.71 6.86 25.75
CA GLU A 127 -9.34 5.69 26.53
C GLU A 127 -10.07 5.65 27.87
N ALA A 128 -10.58 4.47 28.23
CA ALA A 128 -11.27 4.22 29.49
C ALA A 128 -11.02 2.75 29.89
N GLU A 129 -11.42 2.35 31.11
CA GLU A 129 -11.20 1.01 31.64
C GLU A 129 -11.72 -0.10 30.71
N SER A 130 -12.87 0.13 30.06
CA SER A 130 -13.49 -0.83 29.14
C SER A 130 -13.29 -0.48 27.65
N THR A 131 -12.56 0.61 27.34
CA THR A 131 -12.39 1.13 25.99
C THR A 131 -10.92 1.40 25.71
N GLU A 132 -10.40 0.75 24.67
CA GLU A 132 -9.05 0.95 24.16
C GLU A 132 -9.14 1.66 22.80
N VAL A 133 -8.40 2.75 22.62
CA VAL A 133 -8.31 3.49 21.35
C VAL A 133 -6.87 3.49 20.87
N ASN A 134 -6.57 2.60 19.95
CA ASN A 134 -5.21 2.42 19.43
C ASN A 134 -5.05 3.08 18.07
N VAL A 135 -4.03 3.94 17.93
CA VAL A 135 -3.65 4.52 16.64
C VAL A 135 -2.49 3.70 16.06
N HIS A 136 -2.72 3.07 14.93
CA HIS A 136 -1.73 2.24 14.25
C HIS A 136 -1.18 2.96 13.02
N GLY A 137 0.14 3.00 12.92
CA GLY A 137 0.94 3.29 11.74
C GLY A 137 0.58 4.57 10.99
N ALA A 138 1.44 5.55 11.05
CA ALA A 138 1.43 6.65 10.11
C ALA A 138 2.20 6.21 8.86
N ASN A 139 1.50 5.70 7.85
CA ASN A 139 2.10 5.19 6.62
C ASN A 139 2.04 6.25 5.52
N PRO A 140 3.16 6.92 5.19
CA PRO A 140 3.20 7.86 4.09
C PRO A 140 3.09 7.11 2.75
N TYR A 141 2.39 7.71 1.80
CA TYR A 141 2.24 7.16 0.46
C TYR A 141 2.06 8.25 -0.59
N VAL A 142 2.23 7.89 -1.86
CA VAL A 142 1.97 8.78 -2.99
C VAL A 142 0.54 8.53 -3.48
N SER A 143 -0.29 9.58 -3.50
CA SER A 143 -1.67 9.48 -3.98
C SER A 143 -1.74 9.13 -5.46
N ASP A 144 -2.87 8.54 -5.88
CA ASP A 144 -3.08 8.20 -7.28
C ASP A 144 -3.13 9.45 -8.18
N LYS A 145 -3.55 10.60 -7.62
CA LYS A 145 -3.50 11.89 -8.31
C LYS A 145 -2.06 12.26 -8.62
N LYS A 146 -1.18 12.23 -7.62
CA LYS A 146 0.24 12.57 -7.78
C LYS A 146 0.99 11.56 -8.64
N LYS A 147 0.61 10.26 -8.59
CA LYS A 147 1.14 9.25 -9.52
C LYS A 147 0.78 9.59 -10.97
N LYS A 148 -0.47 9.98 -11.23
CA LYS A 148 -0.93 10.38 -12.58
C LYS A 148 -0.20 11.63 -13.09
N GLU A 149 -0.02 12.64 -12.24
CA GLU A 149 0.74 13.86 -12.57
C GLU A 149 2.18 13.57 -12.99
N ASN A 150 2.82 12.58 -12.35
CA ASN A 150 4.19 12.18 -12.64
C ASN A 150 4.32 11.07 -13.69
N PHE A 151 3.18 10.56 -14.20
CA PHE A 151 3.19 9.44 -15.14
C PHE A 151 3.88 9.77 -16.46
N VAL A 152 3.69 10.99 -16.99
CA VAL A 152 4.31 11.42 -18.25
C VAL A 152 5.83 11.36 -18.14
N LYS A 153 6.39 11.97 -17.08
CA LYS A 153 7.84 11.97 -16.84
C LYS A 153 8.40 10.56 -16.64
N LEU A 154 7.66 9.70 -15.92
CA LEU A 154 8.05 8.29 -15.72
C LEU A 154 8.05 7.54 -17.06
N PHE A 155 7.08 7.81 -17.93
CA PHE A 155 6.98 7.20 -19.24
C PHE A 155 8.11 7.69 -20.16
N GLU A 156 8.43 8.98 -20.15
CA GLU A 156 9.56 9.55 -20.89
C GLU A 156 10.87 8.86 -20.51
N ASN A 157 11.19 8.78 -19.22
CA ASN A 157 12.38 8.06 -18.74
C ASN A 157 12.41 6.59 -19.21
N THR A 158 11.23 5.93 -19.27
CA THR A 158 11.11 4.55 -19.74
C THR A 158 11.43 4.43 -21.23
N MET A 159 10.94 5.38 -22.03
CA MET A 159 11.18 5.40 -23.47
C MET A 159 12.63 5.76 -23.80
N GLU A 160 13.23 6.71 -23.09
CA GLU A 160 14.65 7.06 -23.25
C GLU A 160 15.56 5.85 -23.02
N ASP A 161 15.33 5.08 -21.95
CA ASP A 161 16.07 3.85 -21.66
C ASP A 161 15.88 2.79 -22.77
N ALA A 162 14.65 2.64 -23.27
CA ALA A 162 14.34 1.70 -24.34
C ALA A 162 15.06 2.07 -25.64
N TYR A 163 15.00 3.34 -26.06
CA TYR A 163 15.68 3.81 -27.28
C TYR A 163 17.19 3.74 -27.15
N PHE A 164 17.75 4.15 -26.01
CA PHE A 164 19.18 4.03 -25.75
C PHE A 164 19.68 2.59 -25.92
N LYS A 165 18.97 1.62 -25.32
CA LYS A 165 19.29 0.19 -25.47
C LYS A 165 19.15 -0.27 -26.91
N ALA A 166 18.08 0.12 -27.60
CA ALA A 166 17.82 -0.27 -28.99
C ALA A 166 18.94 0.22 -29.93
N GLU A 167 19.36 1.46 -29.81
CA GLU A 167 20.46 2.01 -30.59
C GLU A 167 21.78 1.28 -30.32
N LEU A 168 22.07 0.98 -29.05
CA LEU A 168 23.28 0.27 -28.67
C LEU A 168 23.34 -1.13 -29.30
N TYR A 169 22.21 -1.86 -29.24
CA TYR A 169 22.12 -3.21 -29.83
C TYR A 169 22.16 -3.17 -31.37
N ALA A 170 21.48 -2.22 -32.02
CA ALA A 170 21.53 -2.03 -33.48
C ALA A 170 22.95 -1.79 -33.95
N LYS A 171 23.68 -0.88 -33.29
CA LYS A 171 25.11 -0.61 -33.58
C LYS A 171 25.98 -1.84 -33.38
N GLY A 172 25.75 -2.60 -32.29
CA GLY A 172 26.48 -3.86 -32.04
C GLY A 172 26.29 -4.91 -33.14
N CYS A 173 25.11 -4.95 -33.74
CA CYS A 173 24.78 -5.82 -34.88
C CYS A 173 25.21 -5.22 -36.23
N LYS A 174 25.83 -4.04 -36.25
CA LYS A 174 26.19 -3.29 -37.48
C LYS A 174 24.97 -3.01 -38.39
N ARG A 175 23.83 -2.72 -37.76
CA ARG A 175 22.56 -2.39 -38.40
C ARG A 175 22.08 -1.00 -37.96
N THR A 176 21.11 -0.46 -38.68
CA THR A 176 20.46 0.81 -38.34
C THR A 176 19.14 0.48 -37.62
N LEU A 177 18.83 1.26 -36.59
CA LEU A 177 17.56 1.16 -35.91
C LEU A 177 16.43 1.72 -36.79
N GLY A 178 15.44 0.91 -37.07
CA GLY A 178 14.23 1.27 -37.79
C GLY A 178 13.08 1.69 -36.87
N PRO A 179 11.86 1.80 -37.40
CA PRO A 179 10.70 2.21 -36.63
C PRO A 179 10.29 1.19 -35.56
N VAL A 180 9.57 1.68 -34.54
CA VAL A 180 8.87 0.82 -33.56
C VAL A 180 7.69 0.15 -34.27
N MET A 181 7.65 -1.16 -34.25
CA MET A 181 6.60 -1.99 -34.84
C MET A 181 5.49 -2.33 -33.84
N VAL A 182 5.88 -2.58 -32.59
CA VAL A 182 4.96 -2.95 -31.49
C VAL A 182 5.44 -2.31 -30.21
N MET A 183 4.48 -1.82 -29.42
CA MET A 183 4.68 -1.35 -28.05
C MET A 183 3.66 -2.02 -27.13
N SER A 184 4.11 -2.54 -25.99
CA SER A 184 3.25 -3.25 -25.01
C SER A 184 3.78 -3.03 -23.60
N ASP A 185 2.84 -2.91 -22.64
CA ASP A 185 3.15 -2.95 -21.20
C ASP A 185 3.45 -4.37 -20.71
N ASN A 186 3.05 -5.38 -21.48
CA ASN A 186 3.32 -6.80 -21.19
C ASN A 186 4.45 -7.31 -22.08
N PRO A 187 5.19 -8.34 -21.62
CA PRO A 187 6.21 -8.98 -22.45
C PRO A 187 5.63 -9.42 -23.80
N ILE A 188 6.31 -9.03 -24.88
CA ILE A 188 5.94 -9.45 -26.24
C ILE A 188 6.33 -10.91 -26.37
N SER A 189 5.34 -11.80 -26.56
CA SER A 189 5.60 -13.21 -26.78
C SER A 189 6.26 -13.40 -28.14
N VAL A 190 7.55 -13.68 -28.15
CA VAL A 190 8.21 -14.27 -29.30
C VAL A 190 7.72 -15.71 -29.36
N GLN A 191 6.88 -16.05 -30.32
CA GLN A 191 6.51 -17.46 -30.54
C GLN A 191 7.77 -18.22 -30.89
N ASN A 192 8.42 -18.75 -29.87
CA ASN A 192 9.52 -19.68 -30.04
C ASN A 192 8.96 -21.01 -30.62
N ILE A 193 9.45 -21.33 -31.79
CA ILE A 193 9.20 -22.58 -32.55
C ILE A 193 9.75 -23.82 -31.79
N ASN A 194 9.99 -23.76 -30.51
CA ASN A 194 10.47 -24.89 -29.72
C ASN A 194 9.64 -25.06 -28.43
N PRO A 195 8.80 -26.11 -28.36
CA PRO A 195 8.08 -26.44 -27.14
C PRO A 195 9.05 -27.06 -26.12
N GLN A 196 9.47 -26.29 -25.11
CA GLN A 196 10.13 -26.89 -23.95
C GLN A 196 9.09 -27.40 -22.94
N PRO A 197 9.35 -28.53 -22.27
CA PRO A 197 8.39 -29.16 -21.37
C PRO A 197 8.22 -28.38 -20.08
N ARG A 198 6.95 -28.21 -19.68
CA ARG A 198 6.54 -27.67 -18.39
C ARG A 198 6.99 -28.56 -17.25
N GLY A 199 7.81 -28.10 -16.37
CA GLY A 199 8.14 -28.77 -15.12
C GLY A 199 9.05 -27.93 -14.25
N GLY A 200 8.50 -27.21 -13.29
CA GLY A 200 9.29 -26.45 -12.32
C GLY A 200 8.40 -25.88 -11.20
N ALA A 201 8.41 -26.60 -10.06
CA ALA A 201 7.72 -26.19 -8.85
C ALA A 201 8.23 -24.83 -8.34
N GLN A 202 7.31 -23.92 -8.01
CA GLN A 202 7.65 -22.66 -7.36
C GLN A 202 8.05 -22.88 -5.90
N PRO A 203 9.15 -22.29 -5.41
CA PRO A 203 9.48 -22.34 -3.99
C PRO A 203 8.53 -21.41 -3.20
N ARG A 204 7.87 -21.98 -2.20
CA ARG A 204 7.09 -21.23 -1.22
C ARG A 204 8.04 -20.45 -0.31
N MET A 205 7.97 -19.11 -0.34
CA MET A 205 8.61 -18.28 0.67
C MET A 205 7.84 -18.40 1.98
N MET A 206 8.54 -18.87 3.03
CA MET A 206 8.06 -18.81 4.41
C MET A 206 8.19 -17.37 4.92
N MET A 207 7.06 -16.76 5.29
CA MET A 207 7.06 -15.48 6.01
C MET A 207 7.54 -15.69 7.45
N ALA A 208 8.63 -15.04 7.81
CA ALA A 208 9.09 -14.91 9.19
C ALA A 208 8.17 -13.96 9.96
N LYS A 209 7.62 -14.47 11.07
CA LYS A 209 6.72 -13.76 11.99
C LYS A 209 7.56 -12.93 12.96
N SER A 210 7.71 -11.62 12.75
CA SER A 210 8.33 -10.73 13.73
C SER A 210 7.34 -10.40 14.86
N ARG A 211 7.66 -10.85 16.07
CA ARG A 211 7.06 -10.39 17.32
C ARG A 211 7.77 -9.11 17.74
N GLY A 212 7.12 -7.96 17.61
CA GLY A 212 7.52 -6.71 18.25
C GLY A 212 6.57 -6.40 19.39
N GLY A 213 7.11 -6.34 20.61
CA GLY A 213 6.36 -5.92 21.79
C GLY A 213 6.12 -4.41 21.74
N ALA A 214 4.90 -3.99 22.01
CA ALA A 214 4.54 -2.60 22.20
C ALA A 214 4.79 -2.22 23.66
N GLU A 215 5.79 -1.39 23.93
CA GLU A 215 5.91 -0.69 25.20
C GLU A 215 5.06 0.59 25.12
N ALA A 216 4.15 0.70 26.08
CA ALA A 216 3.30 1.89 26.23
C ALA A 216 4.13 3.04 26.78
N TYR A 217 4.37 4.05 25.97
CA TYR A 217 4.90 5.33 26.42
C TYR A 217 3.77 6.30 26.70
N ALA A 218 3.71 6.78 27.97
CA ALA A 218 2.91 7.91 28.36
C ALA A 218 3.39 9.15 27.60
N ALA A 219 2.51 9.78 26.84
CA ALA A 219 2.84 10.88 25.95
C ALA A 219 2.76 12.21 26.70
N ASP A 220 3.90 12.76 27.07
CA ASP A 220 4.11 14.20 26.96
C ASP A 220 4.11 14.52 25.46
N ALA A 221 3.39 15.59 25.08
CA ALA A 221 3.23 15.97 23.68
C ALA A 221 4.56 16.45 23.07
N VAL A 222 5.42 15.51 22.76
CA VAL A 222 6.61 15.75 21.95
C VAL A 222 6.12 15.91 20.51
N GLU A 223 6.41 17.05 19.89
CA GLU A 223 6.24 17.27 18.46
C GLU A 223 7.05 16.18 17.72
N MET A 224 6.40 15.08 17.39
CA MET A 224 7.04 13.97 16.71
C MET A 224 7.21 14.36 15.25
N GLU A 225 8.40 14.88 14.88
CA GLU A 225 8.79 14.98 13.48
C GLU A 225 8.91 13.56 12.91
N MET A 226 7.89 13.13 12.18
CA MET A 226 8.01 11.89 11.42
C MET A 226 9.03 12.10 10.30
N PRO A 227 10.13 11.33 10.25
CA PRO A 227 11.02 11.33 9.11
C PRO A 227 10.26 10.70 7.93
N LEU A 228 9.61 11.54 7.15
CA LEU A 228 9.09 11.15 5.84
C LEU A 228 10.34 10.87 5.00
N GLY A 229 10.62 9.61 4.68
CA GLY A 229 11.73 9.24 3.80
C GLY A 229 11.68 9.99 2.46
N GLU A 230 12.70 9.81 1.61
CA GLU A 230 12.87 10.55 0.34
C GLU A 230 11.68 10.45 -0.64
N GLY A 231 10.74 9.55 -0.42
CA GLY A 231 9.58 9.33 -1.27
C GLY A 231 9.43 7.88 -1.74
N GLN A 232 8.46 7.64 -2.61
CA GLN A 232 8.20 6.35 -3.23
C GLN A 232 8.86 6.29 -4.60
N LYS A 233 9.69 5.26 -4.83
CA LYS A 233 10.23 4.94 -6.15
C LYS A 233 9.12 4.30 -6.98
N LEU A 234 8.70 4.98 -8.05
CA LEU A 234 7.83 4.44 -9.07
C LEU A 234 8.68 3.80 -10.18
N THR A 235 8.25 2.68 -10.69
CA THR A 235 8.93 1.98 -11.80
C THR A 235 7.89 1.64 -12.87
N LYS A 236 8.22 1.90 -14.13
CA LYS A 236 7.44 1.49 -15.29
C LYS A 236 8.33 0.71 -16.25
N ARG A 237 7.75 -0.31 -16.88
CA ARG A 237 8.39 -1.09 -17.94
C ARG A 237 7.55 -1.01 -19.20
N VAL A 238 8.25 -0.98 -20.34
CA VAL A 238 7.64 -1.07 -21.66
C VAL A 238 8.42 -2.07 -22.49
N HIS A 239 7.72 -2.85 -23.30
CA HIS A 239 8.33 -3.78 -24.26
C HIS A 239 8.12 -3.24 -25.67
N LEU A 240 9.22 -3.05 -26.39
CA LEU A 240 9.24 -2.52 -27.73
C LEU A 240 9.80 -3.53 -28.70
N GLN A 241 9.22 -3.57 -29.89
CA GLN A 241 9.73 -4.33 -31.04
C GLN A 241 10.10 -3.33 -32.12
N PHE A 242 11.37 -3.31 -32.51
CA PHE A 242 11.89 -2.48 -33.58
C PHE A 242 12.20 -3.31 -34.83
N GLN A 243 12.07 -2.67 -35.99
CA GLN A 243 12.67 -3.18 -37.22
C GLN A 243 14.17 -2.84 -37.23
N LEU A 244 15.00 -3.73 -37.75
CA LEU A 244 16.41 -3.48 -38.01
C LEU A 244 16.63 -3.32 -39.54
N LEU A 245 17.26 -2.25 -39.94
CA LEU A 245 17.56 -1.91 -41.32
C LEU A 245 19.04 -2.17 -41.66
#